data_10ec629f16aaac7372239ed93637acf2
#
_entry.id   10ec629f16aaac7372239ed93637acf2
#
_cell.length_a   1.000
_cell.length_b   1.000
_cell.length_c   1.000
_cell.angle_alpha   90.00
_cell.angle_beta   90.00
_cell.angle_gamma   90.00
#
_symmetry.space_group_name_H-M   'P 1'
#
loop_
_entity.id
_entity.type
_entity.pdbx_description
1 polymer ?
#
loop_
_entity_poly.entity_id
_entity_poly.type
_entity_poly.pdbx_seq_one_letter_code
_entity_poly.pdbx_strand_id
1 'polypeptide(L)'
;MLTSLIISDLHLTSVEEDKIDFFANFCKKYASKADQLFILGDLFNTWIGDDVSLASYKKIINTLRDLSQDTKVFIMAGNRDFLLSKQFELKSGCQLISEPYILELNTNKFLLIHGDSLCTDDINYQKLKRILRNPITQFIFLKLSKNIRLKLTGQLR
;
A
#
# COMPACT_ATOMS: atom_id res chain seq x y z
N MET A 1 21.09 -14.80 -9.45
CA MET A 1 21.16 -13.35 -9.13
C MET A 1 19.76 -12.95 -8.64
N LEU A 2 19.63 -12.33 -7.46
CA LEU A 2 18.33 -11.96 -6.91
C LEU A 2 17.71 -10.84 -7.74
N THR A 3 16.49 -11.05 -8.26
CA THR A 3 15.76 -10.08 -9.06
C THR A 3 14.69 -9.41 -8.22
N SER A 4 14.78 -8.08 -8.11
CA SER A 4 13.79 -7.26 -7.38
C SER A 4 13.08 -6.32 -8.33
N LEU A 5 11.76 -6.33 -8.30
CA LEU A 5 10.93 -5.33 -8.97
C LEU A 5 10.47 -4.29 -7.95
N ILE A 6 10.45 -3.04 -8.37
CA ILE A 6 9.99 -1.91 -7.54
C ILE A 6 8.96 -1.14 -8.34
N ILE A 7 7.79 -0.90 -7.73
CA ILE A 7 6.69 -0.12 -8.31
C ILE A 7 6.09 0.78 -7.22
N SER A 8 5.35 1.81 -7.59
CA SER A 8 4.65 2.72 -6.66
C SER A 8 3.44 3.37 -7.32
N ASP A 9 2.62 4.05 -6.54
CA ASP A 9 1.58 5.00 -6.98
C ASP A 9 0.58 4.43 -7.99
N LEU A 10 0.10 3.21 -7.75
CA LEU A 10 -0.85 2.54 -8.63
C LEU A 10 -2.27 3.10 -8.50
N HIS A 11 -2.64 3.60 -7.31
CA HIS A 11 -3.93 4.18 -7.00
C HIS A 11 -5.12 3.33 -7.46
N LEU A 12 -5.04 2.02 -7.24
CA LEU A 12 -6.08 1.08 -7.64
C LEU A 12 -7.38 1.38 -6.91
N THR A 13 -8.47 1.40 -7.65
CA THR A 13 -9.83 1.48 -7.10
C THR A 13 -10.54 0.13 -7.18
N SER A 14 -11.66 -0.03 -6.48
CA SER A 14 -12.45 -1.26 -6.53
C SER A 14 -13.40 -1.34 -7.74
N VAL A 15 -13.45 -0.28 -8.57
CA VAL A 15 -14.42 -0.14 -9.67
C VAL A 15 -13.78 -0.02 -11.04
N GLU A 16 -12.49 0.29 -11.15
CA GLU A 16 -11.75 0.39 -12.41
C GLU A 16 -11.23 -0.98 -12.84
N GLU A 17 -12.10 -1.80 -13.43
CA GLU A 17 -11.77 -3.17 -13.84
C GLU A 17 -10.52 -3.23 -14.74
N ASP A 18 -10.38 -2.30 -15.69
CA ASP A 18 -9.22 -2.26 -16.60
C ASP A 18 -7.89 -2.12 -15.85
N LYS A 19 -7.85 -1.28 -14.81
CA LYS A 19 -6.63 -1.13 -13.99
C LYS A 19 -6.37 -2.36 -13.13
N ILE A 20 -7.44 -2.99 -12.61
CA ILE A 20 -7.33 -4.21 -11.82
C ILE A 20 -6.79 -5.34 -12.71
N ASP A 21 -7.32 -5.50 -13.91
CA ASP A 21 -6.87 -6.50 -14.87
C ASP A 21 -5.44 -6.24 -15.35
N PHE A 22 -5.08 -4.97 -15.58
CA PHE A 22 -3.71 -4.59 -15.91
C PHE A 22 -2.74 -4.98 -14.78
N PHE A 23 -3.08 -4.68 -13.53
CA PHE A 23 -2.29 -5.07 -12.38
C PHE A 23 -2.17 -6.60 -12.24
N ALA A 24 -3.26 -7.34 -12.41
CA ALA A 24 -3.25 -8.80 -12.37
C ALA A 24 -2.36 -9.39 -13.48
N ASN A 25 -2.45 -8.83 -14.70
CA ASN A 25 -1.59 -9.22 -15.81
C ASN A 25 -0.10 -8.91 -15.55
N PHE A 26 0.20 -7.74 -14.96
CA PHE A 26 1.56 -7.38 -14.53
C PHE A 26 2.07 -8.41 -13.50
N CYS A 27 1.30 -8.74 -12.50
CA CYS A 27 1.67 -9.74 -11.49
C CYS A 27 1.97 -11.09 -12.13
N LYS A 28 1.08 -11.58 -13.00
CA LYS A 28 1.22 -12.88 -13.68
C LYS A 28 2.39 -12.91 -14.67
N LYS A 29 2.62 -11.83 -15.43
CA LYS A 29 3.57 -11.83 -16.56
C LYS A 29 5.00 -11.43 -16.15
N TYR A 30 5.12 -10.55 -15.17
CA TYR A 30 6.40 -9.96 -14.77
C TYR A 30 6.76 -10.25 -13.32
N ALA A 31 5.90 -9.93 -12.36
CA ALA A 31 6.24 -10.03 -10.95
C ALA A 31 6.45 -11.49 -10.50
N SER A 32 5.69 -12.44 -11.04
CA SER A 32 5.86 -13.89 -10.76
C SER A 32 7.22 -14.48 -11.19
N LYS A 33 7.99 -13.74 -11.98
CA LYS A 33 9.33 -14.15 -12.43
C LYS A 33 10.45 -13.52 -11.59
N ALA A 34 10.10 -12.63 -10.69
CA ALA A 34 11.05 -11.99 -9.80
C ALA A 34 11.08 -12.70 -8.44
N ASP A 35 12.22 -12.64 -7.77
CA ASP A 35 12.34 -13.19 -6.41
C ASP A 35 11.56 -12.36 -5.40
N GLN A 36 11.44 -11.05 -5.66
CA GLN A 36 10.71 -10.14 -4.78
C GLN A 36 10.14 -8.93 -5.52
N LEU A 37 8.99 -8.47 -5.03
CA LEU A 37 8.30 -7.26 -5.47
C LEU A 37 8.18 -6.28 -4.30
N PHE A 38 8.59 -5.03 -4.51
CA PHE A 38 8.38 -3.92 -3.59
C PHE A 38 7.35 -2.97 -4.17
N ILE A 39 6.30 -2.65 -3.41
CA ILE A 39 5.29 -1.64 -3.73
C ILE A 39 5.47 -0.48 -2.75
N LEU A 40 6.00 0.64 -3.24
CA LEU A 40 6.44 1.76 -2.40
C LEU A 40 5.33 2.81 -2.22
N GLY A 41 4.22 2.39 -1.63
CA GLY A 41 3.10 3.26 -1.27
C GLY A 41 2.05 3.44 -2.35
N ASP A 42 0.88 3.88 -1.91
CA ASP A 42 -0.25 4.26 -2.75
C ASP A 42 -0.68 3.16 -3.74
N LEU A 43 -0.63 1.89 -3.29
CA LEU A 43 -1.20 0.77 -4.03
C LEU A 43 -2.70 0.98 -4.23
N PHE A 44 -3.40 1.36 -3.15
CA PHE A 44 -4.83 1.62 -3.17
C PHE A 44 -5.11 3.12 -3.23
N ASN A 45 -6.10 3.50 -4.01
CA ASN A 45 -6.54 4.90 -4.08
C ASN A 45 -7.11 5.41 -2.74
N THR A 46 -7.67 4.52 -1.92
CA THR A 46 -8.15 4.86 -0.58
C THR A 46 -8.25 3.59 0.27
N TRP A 47 -7.65 3.59 1.45
CA TRP A 47 -7.79 2.53 2.44
C TRP A 47 -8.34 3.10 3.75
N ILE A 48 -9.54 2.67 4.14
CA ILE A 48 -10.24 3.22 5.32
C ILE A 48 -10.28 2.26 6.52
N GLY A 49 -9.38 1.30 6.52
CA GLY A 49 -9.23 0.24 7.51
C GLY A 49 -9.53 -1.14 6.95
N ASP A 50 -8.86 -2.15 7.48
CA ASP A 50 -8.94 -3.53 7.00
C ASP A 50 -10.37 -4.10 7.09
N ASP A 51 -11.13 -3.73 8.13
CA ASP A 51 -12.51 -4.17 8.36
C ASP A 51 -13.48 -3.83 7.22
N VAL A 52 -13.16 -2.80 6.43
CA VAL A 52 -14.00 -2.35 5.32
C VAL A 52 -13.31 -2.60 3.97
N SER A 53 -12.04 -2.20 3.87
CA SER A 53 -11.34 -2.15 2.58
C SER A 53 -10.99 -3.53 2.04
N LEU A 54 -10.78 -4.54 2.91
CA LEU A 54 -10.53 -5.92 2.47
C LEU A 54 -11.64 -6.46 1.57
N ALA A 55 -12.90 -6.21 1.90
CA ALA A 55 -14.03 -6.63 1.09
C ALA A 55 -14.13 -5.86 -0.23
N SER A 56 -13.86 -4.54 -0.18
CA SER A 56 -13.92 -3.68 -1.37
C SER A 56 -12.85 -4.01 -2.41
N TYR A 57 -11.64 -4.35 -1.97
CA TYR A 57 -10.49 -4.64 -2.85
C TYR A 57 -10.20 -6.14 -3.02
N LYS A 58 -11.22 -7.00 -2.84
CA LYS A 58 -11.05 -8.46 -2.83
C LYS A 58 -10.30 -9.01 -4.05
N LYS A 59 -10.56 -8.50 -5.26
CA LYS A 59 -9.88 -8.94 -6.48
C LYS A 59 -8.36 -8.71 -6.40
N ILE A 60 -7.96 -7.48 -6.03
CA ILE A 60 -6.55 -7.10 -5.91
C ILE A 60 -5.86 -7.92 -4.81
N ILE A 61 -6.52 -8.10 -3.66
CA ILE A 61 -6.00 -8.88 -2.54
C ILE A 61 -5.80 -10.35 -2.93
N ASN A 62 -6.71 -10.94 -3.69
CA ASN A 62 -6.55 -12.28 -4.22
C ASN A 62 -5.36 -12.38 -5.18
N THR A 63 -5.20 -11.42 -6.09
CA THR A 63 -4.04 -11.34 -6.99
C THR A 63 -2.72 -11.30 -6.21
N LEU A 64 -2.66 -10.48 -5.17
CA LEU A 64 -1.47 -10.39 -4.30
C LEU A 64 -1.21 -11.70 -3.56
N ARG A 65 -2.28 -12.33 -3.03
CA ARG A 65 -2.16 -13.62 -2.34
C ARG A 65 -1.64 -14.70 -3.26
N ASP A 66 -2.16 -14.77 -4.48
CA ASP A 66 -1.72 -15.77 -5.46
C ASP A 66 -0.24 -15.51 -5.84
N LEU A 67 0.16 -14.26 -6.05
CA LEU A 67 1.55 -13.89 -6.31
C LEU A 67 2.47 -14.24 -5.13
N SER A 68 2.00 -14.03 -3.90
CA SER A 68 2.80 -14.25 -2.68
C SER A 68 3.15 -15.71 -2.39
N GLN A 69 2.58 -16.66 -3.15
CA GLN A 69 2.95 -18.08 -3.04
C GLN A 69 4.37 -18.34 -3.58
N ASP A 70 4.77 -17.61 -4.62
CA ASP A 70 6.04 -17.82 -5.31
C ASP A 70 7.00 -16.64 -5.22
N THR A 71 6.48 -15.43 -5.00
CA THR A 71 7.26 -14.17 -4.96
C THR A 71 7.10 -13.50 -3.60
N LYS A 72 8.19 -13.05 -2.99
CA LYS A 72 8.11 -12.23 -1.77
C LYS A 72 7.58 -10.84 -2.10
N VAL A 73 6.44 -10.47 -1.53
CA VAL A 73 5.81 -9.17 -1.79
C VAL A 73 5.89 -8.29 -0.55
N PHE A 74 6.55 -7.14 -0.70
CA PHE A 74 6.72 -6.13 0.34
C PHE A 74 5.92 -4.87 -0.03
N ILE A 75 5.15 -4.36 0.92
CA ILE A 75 4.33 -3.17 0.71
C ILE A 75 4.67 -2.12 1.76
N MET A 76 5.07 -0.96 1.29
CA MET A 76 5.20 0.25 2.09
C MET A 76 3.89 1.02 2.00
N ALA A 77 3.38 1.52 3.11
CA ALA A 77 2.17 2.31 3.10
C ALA A 77 2.45 3.75 2.62
N GLY A 78 1.67 4.23 1.68
CA GLY A 78 1.71 5.60 1.18
C GLY A 78 0.82 6.56 1.96
N ASN A 79 0.45 7.67 1.34
CA ASN A 79 -0.42 8.67 1.96
C ASN A 79 -1.91 8.35 1.81
N ARG A 80 -2.28 7.42 0.93
CA ARG A 80 -3.67 7.01 0.67
C ARG A 80 -4.06 5.69 1.33
N ASP A 81 -3.08 4.88 1.67
CA ASP A 81 -3.28 3.54 2.22
C ASP A 81 -2.52 3.27 3.53
N PHE A 82 -2.21 4.33 4.30
CA PHE A 82 -1.47 4.26 5.56
C PHE A 82 -2.20 3.51 6.69
N LEU A 83 -3.46 3.13 6.50
CA LEU A 83 -4.25 2.31 7.43
C LEU A 83 -4.20 0.81 7.10
N LEU A 84 -3.33 0.39 6.17
CA LEU A 84 -3.01 -1.03 5.97
C LEU A 84 -2.49 -1.61 7.28
N SER A 85 -3.00 -2.79 7.67
CA SER A 85 -2.62 -3.40 8.94
C SER A 85 -2.49 -4.92 8.86
N LYS A 86 -2.36 -5.57 10.01
CA LYS A 86 -2.06 -7.01 10.11
C LYS A 86 -3.08 -7.91 9.38
N GLN A 87 -4.35 -7.54 9.32
CA GLN A 87 -5.35 -8.34 8.61
C GLN A 87 -5.12 -8.31 7.09
N PHE A 88 -4.65 -7.18 6.56
CA PHE A 88 -4.23 -7.10 5.16
C PHE A 88 -3.06 -8.06 4.88
N GLU A 89 -2.00 -8.07 5.72
CA GLU A 89 -0.89 -9.03 5.56
C GLU A 89 -1.38 -10.48 5.53
N LEU A 90 -2.23 -10.85 6.51
CA LEU A 90 -2.79 -12.21 6.62
C LEU A 90 -3.64 -12.60 5.40
N LYS A 91 -4.33 -11.66 4.77
CA LYS A 91 -5.23 -11.93 3.65
C LYS A 91 -4.52 -11.91 2.30
N SER A 92 -3.51 -11.06 2.15
CA SER A 92 -2.76 -10.88 0.91
C SER A 92 -1.50 -11.75 0.83
N GLY A 93 -0.98 -12.25 1.95
CA GLY A 93 0.33 -12.91 2.02
C GLY A 93 1.52 -11.95 1.88
N CYS A 94 1.26 -10.65 1.73
CA CYS A 94 2.29 -9.63 1.62
C CYS A 94 2.84 -9.25 3.00
N GLN A 95 4.05 -8.70 3.03
CA GLN A 95 4.67 -8.15 4.24
C GLN A 95 4.63 -6.62 4.20
N LEU A 96 4.09 -5.98 5.25
CA LEU A 96 4.17 -4.53 5.39
C LEU A 96 5.56 -4.14 5.88
N ILE A 97 6.16 -3.15 5.22
CA ILE A 97 7.45 -2.57 5.59
C ILE A 97 7.30 -1.09 5.96
N SER A 98 8.13 -0.65 6.89
CA SER A 98 8.14 0.76 7.31
C SER A 98 8.99 1.62 6.39
N GLU A 99 8.70 2.91 6.30
CA GLU A 99 9.53 3.94 5.67
C GLU A 99 10.44 4.60 6.72
N PRO A 100 11.75 4.78 6.46
CA PRO A 100 12.50 4.25 5.33
C PRO A 100 12.82 2.75 5.47
N TYR A 101 13.01 2.06 4.35
CA TYR A 101 13.42 0.65 4.31
C TYR A 101 14.77 0.52 3.60
N ILE A 102 15.71 -0.22 4.18
CA ILE A 102 17.01 -0.49 3.55
C ILE A 102 16.96 -1.86 2.88
N LEU A 103 17.04 -1.87 1.57
CA LEU A 103 17.14 -3.07 0.75
C LEU A 103 18.61 -3.36 0.45
N GLU A 104 19.09 -4.51 0.89
CA GLU A 104 20.45 -4.99 0.56
C GLU A 104 20.37 -5.97 -0.61
N LEU A 105 20.98 -5.60 -1.73
CA LEU A 105 21.09 -6.45 -2.93
C LEU A 105 22.56 -6.62 -3.30
N ASN A 106 23.06 -7.84 -3.19
CA ASN A 106 24.47 -8.16 -3.36
C ASN A 106 25.34 -7.31 -2.41
N THR A 107 26.19 -6.44 -2.97
CA THR A 107 27.06 -5.52 -2.20
C THR A 107 26.49 -4.12 -2.04
N ASN A 108 25.33 -3.84 -2.63
CA ASN A 108 24.72 -2.50 -2.65
C ASN A 108 23.60 -2.38 -1.65
N LYS A 109 23.47 -1.21 -1.06
CA LYS A 109 22.34 -0.82 -0.20
C LYS A 109 21.50 0.24 -0.89
N PHE A 110 20.20 -0.01 -0.96
CA PHE A 110 19.21 0.90 -1.54
C PHE A 110 18.29 1.40 -0.44
N LEU A 111 18.11 2.71 -0.35
CA LEU A 111 17.13 3.32 0.53
C LEU A 111 15.80 3.41 -0.22
N LEU A 112 14.80 2.65 0.24
CA LEU A 112 13.45 2.69 -0.30
C LEU A 112 12.59 3.60 0.56
N ILE A 113 11.93 4.55 -0.10
CA ILE A 113 11.01 5.51 0.53
C ILE A 113 9.82 5.72 -0.42
N HIS A 114 8.65 6.05 0.12
CA HIS A 114 7.53 6.51 -0.70
C HIS A 114 7.78 7.92 -1.25
N GLY A 115 8.44 8.77 -0.47
CA GLY A 115 8.93 10.07 -0.94
C GLY A 115 8.09 11.27 -0.52
N ASP A 116 6.90 11.09 0.00
CA ASP A 116 6.03 12.17 0.49
C ASP A 116 6.64 12.95 1.69
N SER A 117 7.57 12.34 2.42
CA SER A 117 8.35 12.97 3.48
C SER A 117 9.42 13.95 2.95
N LEU A 118 9.78 13.86 1.66
CA LEU A 118 10.74 14.78 1.02
C LEU A 118 10.11 16.11 0.59
N CYS A 119 8.79 16.21 0.54
CA CYS A 119 8.06 17.45 0.26
C CYS A 119 8.07 18.36 1.49
N THR A 120 9.24 18.81 1.91
CA THR A 120 9.44 19.62 3.14
C THR A 120 8.82 20.99 3.08
N ASP A 121 8.67 21.55 1.89
CA ASP A 121 8.14 22.91 1.68
C ASP A 121 6.62 22.98 1.86
N ASP A 122 5.91 21.86 1.71
CA ASP A 122 4.48 21.78 2.02
C ASP A 122 4.24 21.53 3.52
N ILE A 123 4.43 22.61 4.30
CA ILE A 123 4.27 22.58 5.76
C ILE A 123 2.87 22.10 6.17
N ASN A 124 1.83 22.47 5.42
CA ASN A 124 0.45 22.10 5.74
C ASN A 124 0.24 20.61 5.55
N TYR A 125 0.73 20.06 4.46
CA TYR A 125 0.71 18.62 4.22
C TYR A 125 1.48 17.85 5.30
N GLN A 126 2.69 18.29 5.65
CA GLN A 126 3.51 17.63 6.68
C GLN A 126 2.84 17.63 8.06
N LYS A 127 2.14 18.73 8.43
CA LYS A 127 1.34 18.79 9.66
C LYS A 127 0.16 17.82 9.61
N LEU A 128 -0.59 17.81 8.50
CA LEU A 128 -1.73 16.90 8.30
C LEU A 128 -1.27 15.44 8.34
N LYS A 129 -0.20 15.10 7.63
CA LYS A 129 0.41 13.75 7.64
C LYS A 129 0.73 13.30 9.07
N ARG A 130 1.35 14.17 9.88
CA ARG A 130 1.70 13.87 11.28
C ARG A 130 0.45 13.59 12.14
N ILE A 131 -0.63 14.34 11.93
CA ILE A 131 -1.91 14.14 12.63
C ILE A 131 -2.54 12.82 12.19
N LEU A 132 -2.65 12.57 10.89
CA LEU A 132 -3.30 11.37 10.35
C LEU A 132 -2.53 10.08 10.67
N ARG A 133 -1.19 10.13 10.74
CA ARG A 133 -0.36 8.98 11.09
C ARG A 133 -0.19 8.80 12.61
N ASN A 134 -0.76 9.66 13.44
CA ASN A 134 -0.75 9.48 14.89
C ASN A 134 -1.63 8.28 15.29
N PRO A 135 -1.13 7.33 16.11
CA PRO A 135 -1.88 6.13 16.49
C PRO A 135 -3.23 6.41 17.16
N ILE A 136 -3.31 7.48 17.96
CA ILE A 136 -4.56 7.87 18.62
C ILE A 136 -5.59 8.34 17.58
N THR A 137 -5.17 9.17 16.63
CA THR A 137 -6.04 9.63 15.53
C THR A 137 -6.55 8.46 14.71
N GLN A 138 -5.66 7.52 14.36
CA GLN A 138 -6.02 6.30 13.62
C GLN A 138 -7.00 5.44 14.41
N PHE A 139 -6.75 5.24 15.70
CA PHE A 139 -7.66 4.48 16.57
C PHE A 139 -9.06 5.09 16.62
N ILE A 140 -9.16 6.42 16.82
CA ILE A 140 -10.44 7.13 16.82
C ILE A 140 -11.14 7.00 15.47
N PHE A 141 -10.40 7.23 14.36
CA PHE A 141 -10.94 7.10 13.00
C PHE A 141 -11.50 5.70 12.74
N LEU A 142 -10.79 4.65 13.12
CA LEU A 142 -11.21 3.26 12.92
C LEU A 142 -12.44 2.87 13.77
N LYS A 143 -12.76 3.61 14.85
CA LYS A 143 -14.00 3.42 15.63
C LYS A 143 -15.22 4.07 14.97
N LEU A 144 -15.03 4.95 14.00
CA LEU A 144 -16.16 5.56 13.28
C LEU A 144 -16.84 4.55 12.36
N SER A 145 -18.14 4.76 12.10
CA SER A 145 -18.87 3.93 11.14
C SER A 145 -18.29 4.05 9.73
N LYS A 146 -18.47 3.00 8.91
CA LYS A 146 -18.03 2.98 7.51
C LYS A 146 -18.43 4.22 6.72
N ASN A 147 -19.69 4.65 6.86
CA ASN A 147 -20.23 5.79 6.12
C ASN A 147 -19.54 7.11 6.48
N ILE A 148 -19.23 7.30 7.78
CA ILE A 148 -18.50 8.49 8.24
C ILE A 148 -17.06 8.45 7.69
N ARG A 149 -16.37 7.30 7.77
CA ARG A 149 -15.01 7.15 7.23
C ARG A 149 -14.95 7.45 5.73
N LEU A 150 -15.90 6.93 4.94
CA LEU A 150 -16.01 7.21 3.51
C LEU A 150 -16.23 8.70 3.22
N LYS A 151 -17.11 9.36 3.99
CA LYS A 151 -17.38 10.79 3.82
C LYS A 151 -16.14 11.63 4.12
N LEU A 152 -15.45 11.36 5.22
CA LEU A 152 -14.23 12.08 5.60
C LEU A 152 -13.12 11.92 4.56
N THR A 153 -12.87 10.70 4.08
CA THR A 153 -11.83 10.47 3.07
C THR A 153 -12.19 11.03 1.70
N GLY A 154 -13.47 11.15 1.36
CA GLY A 154 -13.93 11.82 0.14
C GLY A 154 -13.73 13.34 0.17
N GLN A 155 -13.68 13.97 1.34
CA GLN A 155 -13.44 15.41 1.51
C GLN A 155 -11.95 15.79 1.52
N LEU A 156 -11.05 14.82 1.74
CA LEU A 156 -9.60 15.02 1.78
C LEU A 156 -8.92 14.81 0.42
N ARG A 157 -9.70 14.75 -0.65
CA ARG A 157 -9.24 14.59 -2.04
C ARG A 157 -9.12 15.91 -2.76
#